data_8c4c6a3f3a1551263e205b0bd9ca951f
#
_entry.id   8c4c6a3f3a1551263e205b0bd9ca951f
#
_cell.length_a   1.000
_cell.length_b   1.000
_cell.length_c   1.000
_cell.angle_alpha   90.00
_cell.angle_beta   90.00
_cell.angle_gamma   90.00
#
_symmetry.space_group_name_H-M   'P 1'
#
loop_
_entity.id
_entity.type
_entity.pdbx_description
1 polymer ?
#
loop_
_entity_poly.entity_id
_entity_poly.type
_entity_poly.pdbx_seq_one_letter_code
_entity_poly.pdbx_strand_id
1 'polypeptide(L)'
;GFRILRSGDIECDDEKTEAAITAFLQEVGVLPQPEPEEGTETEVTQGPPQQDGASESEVLPQTETEPDRMEIKVPIDGMDGAQLRNLVFMLHAQQYLLNRAAGHENIHVPDRLVEDLKEEPGTDQTSFFAIYQNYRKEGRGFWIAADTVTFCIAATGNAVKNRALIELAAFMVSAAKKAKRVQADTRKPENEKYYLRMWLLRIGMGTKASHESRMALLKGLKGWSAFRTEEEAKAHARKQKERRHQNP
;
A
#
# COMPACT_ATOMS: atom_id res chain seq x y z
N GLY A 1 -25.88 -8.76 -23.32
CA GLY A 1 -25.18 -8.89 -22.02
C GLY A 1 -24.32 -10.14 -22.02
N PHE A 2 -23.35 -10.21 -21.11
CA PHE A 2 -22.51 -11.41 -20.96
C PHE A 2 -22.48 -11.84 -19.49
N ARG A 3 -22.15 -13.11 -19.26
CA ARG A 3 -21.98 -13.71 -17.93
C ARG A 3 -20.72 -14.57 -17.92
N ILE A 4 -19.89 -14.41 -16.91
CA ILE A 4 -18.72 -15.29 -16.69
C ILE A 4 -19.11 -16.32 -15.65
N LEU A 5 -18.98 -17.60 -15.99
CA LEU A 5 -19.27 -18.73 -15.13
C LEU A 5 -18.11 -18.99 -14.15
N ARG A 6 -18.39 -19.74 -13.08
CA ARG A 6 -17.35 -20.12 -12.10
C ARG A 6 -16.26 -21.05 -12.68
N SER A 7 -16.54 -21.70 -13.80
CA SER A 7 -15.59 -22.51 -14.58
C SER A 7 -14.61 -21.67 -15.40
N GLY A 8 -14.87 -20.37 -15.55
CA GLY A 8 -14.11 -19.49 -16.44
C GLY A 8 -14.72 -19.31 -17.83
N ASP A 9 -15.79 -20.07 -18.15
CA ASP A 9 -16.48 -19.97 -19.43
C ASP A 9 -17.30 -18.68 -19.51
N ILE A 10 -17.43 -18.14 -20.73
CA ILE A 10 -18.17 -16.90 -21.00
C ILE A 10 -19.45 -17.27 -21.76
N GLU A 11 -20.60 -16.91 -21.20
CA GLU A 11 -21.88 -16.97 -21.92
C GLU A 11 -22.21 -15.58 -22.46
N CYS A 12 -22.39 -15.46 -23.76
CA CYS A 12 -22.73 -14.19 -24.42
C CYS A 12 -23.74 -14.42 -25.53
N ASP A 13 -24.61 -13.44 -25.76
CA ASP A 13 -25.65 -13.49 -26.81
C ASP A 13 -25.08 -13.22 -28.22
N ASP A 14 -23.80 -12.82 -28.33
CA ASP A 14 -23.14 -12.47 -29.58
C ASP A 14 -21.69 -13.01 -29.61
N GLU A 15 -21.42 -13.87 -30.60
CA GLU A 15 -20.13 -14.57 -30.81
C GLU A 15 -18.92 -13.61 -30.96
N LYS A 16 -19.14 -12.43 -31.58
CA LYS A 16 -18.08 -11.42 -31.72
C LYS A 16 -17.73 -10.75 -30.37
N THR A 17 -18.73 -10.57 -29.54
CA THR A 17 -18.54 -10.00 -28.17
C THR A 17 -17.86 -11.02 -27.28
N GLU A 18 -18.19 -12.30 -27.40
CA GLU A 18 -17.55 -13.40 -26.68
C GLU A 18 -16.05 -13.49 -27.03
N ALA A 19 -15.72 -13.49 -28.32
CA ALA A 19 -14.35 -13.50 -28.80
C ALA A 19 -13.53 -12.29 -28.32
N ALA A 20 -14.13 -11.09 -28.33
CA ALA A 20 -13.47 -9.88 -27.86
C ALA A 20 -13.22 -9.91 -26.33
N ILE A 21 -14.16 -10.44 -25.56
CA ILE A 21 -14.00 -10.57 -24.09
C ILE A 21 -12.95 -11.65 -23.78
N THR A 22 -12.94 -12.76 -24.50
CA THR A 22 -11.95 -13.83 -24.32
C THR A 22 -10.54 -13.32 -24.62
N ALA A 23 -10.35 -12.59 -25.74
CA ALA A 23 -9.08 -11.98 -26.08
C ALA A 23 -8.61 -10.99 -25.02
N PHE A 24 -9.49 -10.13 -24.52
CA PHE A 24 -9.18 -9.19 -23.45
C PHE A 24 -8.78 -9.91 -22.15
N LEU A 25 -9.50 -10.97 -21.75
CA LEU A 25 -9.18 -11.72 -20.53
C LEU A 25 -7.86 -12.51 -20.64
N GLN A 26 -7.48 -12.93 -21.85
CA GLN A 26 -6.16 -13.52 -22.14
C GLN A 26 -5.04 -12.46 -22.07
N GLU A 27 -5.29 -11.26 -22.59
CA GLU A 27 -4.33 -10.15 -22.56
C GLU A 27 -4.07 -9.68 -21.11
N VAL A 28 -5.10 -9.68 -20.26
CA VAL A 28 -4.98 -9.29 -18.82
C VAL A 28 -4.49 -10.45 -17.93
N GLY A 29 -4.24 -11.64 -18.50
CA GLY A 29 -3.70 -12.80 -17.78
C GLY A 29 -4.71 -13.51 -16.87
N VAL A 30 -6.02 -13.30 -17.08
CA VAL A 30 -7.10 -13.99 -16.32
C VAL A 30 -7.40 -15.36 -16.89
N LEU A 31 -7.25 -15.55 -18.22
CA LEU A 31 -7.36 -16.84 -18.92
C LEU A 31 -5.99 -17.25 -19.47
N PRO A 32 -5.68 -18.56 -19.49
CA PRO A 32 -4.43 -19.05 -20.08
C PRO A 32 -4.38 -18.75 -21.59
N GLN A 33 -3.19 -18.36 -22.08
CA GLN A 33 -2.98 -18.18 -23.51
C GLN A 33 -2.94 -19.55 -24.21
N PRO A 34 -3.43 -19.69 -25.45
CA PRO A 34 -3.29 -20.92 -26.20
C PRO A 34 -1.81 -21.19 -26.46
N GLU A 35 -1.35 -22.40 -26.14
CA GLU A 35 0.01 -22.84 -26.44
C GLU A 35 0.18 -22.93 -27.98
N PRO A 36 1.31 -22.49 -28.53
CA PRO A 36 1.57 -22.66 -29.97
C PRO A 36 1.71 -24.16 -30.29
N GLU A 37 0.95 -24.65 -31.26
CA GLU A 37 1.02 -26.02 -31.75
C GLU A 37 2.42 -26.30 -32.32
N GLU A 38 3.11 -27.29 -31.76
CA GLU A 38 4.36 -27.84 -32.28
C GLU A 38 4.11 -28.56 -33.60
N GLY A 39 4.70 -28.04 -34.66
CA GLY A 39 4.78 -28.67 -35.98
C GLY A 39 6.10 -29.44 -36.19
N THR A 40 6.01 -30.76 -36.11
CA THR A 40 6.71 -31.82 -36.82
C THR A 40 8.24 -31.74 -37.07
N GLU A 41 8.88 -32.72 -36.50
CA GLU A 41 10.14 -33.42 -36.75
C GLU A 41 10.91 -33.18 -38.04
N THR A 42 12.25 -33.06 -37.94
CA THR A 42 13.17 -33.83 -38.78
C THR A 42 14.50 -34.15 -38.08
N GLU A 43 14.92 -35.36 -38.24
CA GLU A 43 15.94 -36.17 -37.63
C GLU A 43 17.39 -35.83 -38.10
N VAL A 44 18.36 -36.31 -37.27
CA VAL A 44 19.72 -36.87 -37.54
C VAL A 44 20.90 -35.89 -37.55
N THR A 45 21.88 -36.03 -36.67
CA THR A 45 23.05 -36.90 -36.69
C THR A 45 24.01 -36.68 -35.55
N GLN A 46 24.56 -37.77 -35.05
CA GLN A 46 25.54 -37.94 -33.97
C GLN A 46 26.95 -37.49 -34.35
N GLY A 47 27.74 -37.10 -33.33
CA GLY A 47 29.20 -37.13 -33.34
C GLY A 47 29.82 -36.53 -32.08
N PRO A 48 30.87 -37.17 -31.52
CA PRO A 48 31.17 -37.17 -30.08
C PRO A 48 32.27 -36.16 -29.63
N PRO A 49 32.82 -36.29 -28.40
CA PRO A 49 33.03 -35.19 -27.48
C PRO A 49 34.48 -34.71 -27.38
N GLN A 50 34.73 -33.51 -26.91
CA GLN A 50 36.00 -33.11 -26.26
C GLN A 50 35.84 -31.84 -25.41
N GLN A 51 36.04 -31.99 -24.14
CA GLN A 51 37.12 -31.46 -23.26
C GLN A 51 37.10 -29.99 -22.87
N ASP A 52 36.97 -29.82 -21.56
CA ASP A 52 37.69 -28.92 -20.65
C ASP A 52 37.98 -27.47 -21.09
N GLY A 53 37.31 -26.57 -20.44
CA GLY A 53 37.62 -25.16 -20.36
C GLY A 53 36.94 -24.54 -19.15
N ALA A 54 37.69 -24.47 -18.05
CA ALA A 54 37.28 -23.67 -16.89
C ALA A 54 37.04 -22.23 -17.35
N SER A 55 35.79 -21.79 -17.31
CA SER A 55 35.43 -20.38 -17.48
C SER A 55 34.92 -19.86 -16.13
N GLU A 56 35.72 -18.98 -15.61
CA GLU A 56 35.38 -18.15 -14.46
C GLU A 56 33.97 -17.60 -14.64
N SER A 57 33.10 -17.97 -13.71
CA SER A 57 31.79 -17.38 -13.61
C SER A 57 31.96 -15.91 -13.20
N GLU A 58 31.98 -15.02 -14.19
CA GLU A 58 31.74 -13.59 -13.93
C GLU A 58 30.39 -13.49 -13.22
N VAL A 59 30.46 -13.20 -11.92
CA VAL A 59 29.32 -12.75 -11.13
C VAL A 59 28.92 -11.39 -11.72
N LEU A 60 27.95 -11.43 -12.63
CA LEU A 60 27.26 -10.22 -13.05
C LEU A 60 26.78 -9.50 -11.81
N PRO A 61 27.06 -8.19 -11.64
CA PRO A 61 26.52 -7.43 -10.53
C PRO A 61 25.00 -7.57 -10.58
N GLN A 62 24.42 -8.08 -9.48
CA GLN A 62 22.98 -8.11 -9.30
C GLN A 62 22.53 -6.65 -9.38
N THR A 63 21.97 -6.26 -10.50
CA THR A 63 21.18 -5.04 -10.62
C THR A 63 20.12 -5.14 -9.55
N GLU A 64 20.23 -4.30 -8.51
CA GLU A 64 19.15 -4.09 -7.56
C GLU A 64 17.94 -3.69 -8.38
N THR A 65 17.06 -4.64 -8.68
CA THR A 65 15.78 -4.39 -9.33
C THR A 65 15.03 -3.47 -8.39
N GLU A 66 14.77 -2.24 -8.83
CA GLU A 66 13.91 -1.33 -8.08
C GLU A 66 12.61 -2.10 -7.75
N PRO A 67 12.16 -2.07 -6.50
CA PRO A 67 10.96 -2.79 -6.11
C PRO A 67 9.78 -2.31 -6.95
N ASP A 68 8.98 -3.23 -7.45
CA ASP A 68 7.73 -2.93 -8.16
C ASP A 68 6.93 -1.90 -7.37
N ARG A 69 6.59 -0.79 -8.00
CA ARG A 69 5.85 0.29 -7.36
C ARG A 69 4.36 0.15 -7.64
N MET A 70 3.58 0.17 -6.58
CA MET A 70 2.12 0.18 -6.63
C MET A 70 1.62 1.63 -6.58
N GLU A 71 0.86 2.05 -7.59
CA GLU A 71 0.16 3.33 -7.59
C GLU A 71 -1.28 3.15 -7.10
N ILE A 72 -1.61 3.83 -6.02
CA ILE A 72 -2.95 3.83 -5.44
C ILE A 72 -3.58 5.20 -5.69
N LYS A 73 -4.55 5.26 -6.59
CA LYS A 73 -5.29 6.49 -6.92
C LYS A 73 -6.58 6.55 -6.14
N VAL A 74 -6.76 7.61 -5.36
CA VAL A 74 -7.96 7.84 -4.55
C VAL A 74 -8.59 9.16 -4.98
N PRO A 75 -9.88 9.16 -5.39
CA PRO A 75 -10.59 10.39 -5.73
C PRO A 75 -10.72 11.34 -4.54
N ILE A 76 -10.47 12.64 -4.80
CA ILE A 76 -10.56 13.70 -3.80
C ILE A 76 -11.66 14.73 -4.16
N ASP A 77 -12.59 14.33 -5.00
CA ASP A 77 -13.69 15.18 -5.45
C ASP A 77 -14.39 15.90 -4.28
N GLY A 78 -14.60 17.18 -4.43
CA GLY A 78 -15.25 18.02 -3.44
C GLY A 78 -14.42 18.29 -2.18
N MET A 79 -13.13 17.96 -2.14
CA MET A 79 -12.24 18.42 -1.06
C MET A 79 -11.90 19.90 -1.26
N ASP A 80 -12.07 20.69 -0.21
CA ASP A 80 -11.59 22.07 -0.15
C ASP A 80 -10.10 22.14 0.25
N GLY A 81 -9.52 23.33 0.24
CA GLY A 81 -8.11 23.52 0.61
C GLY A 81 -7.79 23.11 2.06
N ALA A 82 -8.75 23.31 2.98
CA ALA A 82 -8.56 22.91 4.37
C ALA A 82 -8.55 21.39 4.54
N GLN A 83 -9.34 20.66 3.77
CA GLN A 83 -9.36 19.20 3.76
C GLN A 83 -8.10 18.61 3.11
N LEU A 84 -7.62 19.21 2.02
CA LEU A 84 -6.35 18.84 1.40
C LEU A 84 -5.16 19.09 2.34
N ARG A 85 -5.15 20.21 3.03
CA ARG A 85 -4.17 20.50 4.10
C ARG A 85 -4.24 19.45 5.21
N ASN A 86 -5.43 19.06 5.66
CA ASN A 86 -5.60 18.00 6.65
C ASN A 86 -4.99 16.68 6.18
N LEU A 87 -5.11 16.33 4.90
CA LEU A 87 -4.49 15.15 4.33
C LEU A 87 -2.96 15.23 4.38
N VAL A 88 -2.36 16.36 3.98
CA VAL A 88 -0.91 16.59 4.06
C VAL A 88 -0.42 16.51 5.51
N PHE A 89 -1.12 17.15 6.44
CA PHE A 89 -0.77 17.11 7.86
C PHE A 89 -0.89 15.71 8.45
N MET A 90 -1.89 14.94 8.02
CA MET A 90 -2.04 13.54 8.43
C MET A 90 -0.88 12.68 7.92
N LEU A 91 -0.49 12.85 6.65
CA LEU A 91 0.65 12.16 6.06
C LEU A 91 1.95 12.52 6.79
N HIS A 92 2.21 13.80 7.02
CA HIS A 92 3.39 14.27 7.73
C HIS A 92 3.45 13.72 9.16
N ALA A 93 2.38 13.82 9.94
CA ALA A 93 2.33 13.33 11.32
C ALA A 93 2.56 11.82 11.43
N GLN A 94 2.15 11.05 10.42
CA GLN A 94 2.19 9.59 10.44
C GLN A 94 3.27 8.99 9.52
N GLN A 95 4.03 9.79 8.77
CA GLN A 95 4.98 9.27 7.76
C GLN A 95 5.95 8.23 8.32
N TYR A 96 6.43 8.40 9.56
CA TYR A 96 7.28 7.40 10.21
C TYR A 96 6.57 6.05 10.36
N LEU A 97 5.37 6.03 10.93
CA LEU A 97 4.62 4.79 11.14
C LEU A 97 4.11 4.18 9.83
N LEU A 98 3.74 5.01 8.85
CA LEU A 98 3.34 4.56 7.51
C LEU A 98 4.50 3.86 6.79
N ASN A 99 5.69 4.45 6.81
CA ASN A 99 6.89 3.86 6.23
C ASN A 99 7.29 2.55 6.93
N ARG A 100 7.23 2.53 8.26
CA ARG A 100 7.45 1.30 9.04
C ARG A 100 6.43 0.21 8.70
N ALA A 101 5.15 0.55 8.57
CA ALA A 101 4.09 -0.40 8.19
C ALA A 101 4.25 -0.89 6.75
N ALA A 102 4.62 -0.04 5.82
CA ALA A 102 4.91 -0.41 4.43
C ALA A 102 6.18 -1.27 4.31
N GLY A 103 7.15 -1.08 5.20
CA GLY A 103 8.45 -1.77 5.20
C GLY A 103 9.53 -1.04 4.40
N HIS A 104 9.23 0.13 3.84
CA HIS A 104 10.13 0.97 3.05
C HIS A 104 9.87 2.45 3.32
N GLU A 105 10.87 3.29 3.11
CA GLU A 105 10.73 4.75 3.18
C GLU A 105 10.07 5.30 1.91
N ASN A 106 8.78 5.06 1.77
CA ASN A 106 8.01 5.47 0.59
C ASN A 106 7.52 6.92 0.67
N ILE A 107 7.04 7.36 1.84
CA ILE A 107 6.35 8.63 2.04
C ILE A 107 7.27 9.61 2.73
N HIS A 108 7.46 10.77 2.11
CA HIS A 108 8.13 11.93 2.69
C HIS A 108 7.35 13.20 2.40
N VAL A 109 6.96 13.91 3.45
CA VAL A 109 6.32 15.23 3.40
C VAL A 109 7.33 16.25 3.91
N PRO A 110 7.72 17.26 3.11
CA PRO A 110 8.66 18.29 3.56
C PRO A 110 8.13 19.09 4.75
N ASP A 111 8.96 19.34 5.76
CA ASP A 111 8.59 20.15 6.93
C ASP A 111 8.17 21.58 6.53
N ARG A 112 8.89 22.19 5.56
CA ARG A 112 8.58 23.53 5.03
C ARG A 112 7.19 23.63 4.41
N LEU A 113 6.74 22.58 3.68
CA LEU A 113 5.38 22.55 3.16
C LEU A 113 4.34 22.65 4.30
N VAL A 114 4.61 21.96 5.41
CA VAL A 114 3.73 21.97 6.58
C VAL A 114 3.75 23.33 7.27
N GLU A 115 4.90 23.98 7.34
CA GLU A 115 5.05 25.33 7.91
C GLU A 115 4.28 26.35 7.07
N ASP A 116 4.48 26.40 5.76
CA ASP A 116 3.77 27.33 4.87
C ASP A 116 2.25 27.10 4.91
N LEU A 117 1.79 25.85 4.93
CA LEU A 117 0.36 25.52 5.05
C LEU A 117 -0.21 25.85 6.44
N LYS A 118 0.60 26.03 7.48
CA LYS A 118 0.17 26.52 8.79
C LYS A 118 0.08 28.05 8.82
N GLU A 119 1.04 28.74 8.17
CA GLU A 119 1.11 30.20 8.12
C GLU A 119 0.04 30.78 7.21
N GLU A 120 -0.16 30.18 6.04
CA GLU A 120 -1.18 30.57 5.08
C GLU A 120 -2.24 29.46 4.92
N PRO A 121 -3.20 29.38 5.85
CA PRO A 121 -4.21 28.33 5.80
C PRO A 121 -5.26 28.63 4.72
N GLY A 122 -4.88 28.51 3.45
CA GLY A 122 -5.81 28.59 2.32
C GLY A 122 -6.99 27.65 2.55
N THR A 123 -8.21 28.20 2.46
CA THR A 123 -9.44 27.43 2.66
C THR A 123 -9.97 26.84 1.38
N ASP A 124 -9.60 27.40 0.24
CA ASP A 124 -9.96 26.93 -1.10
C ASP A 124 -8.83 26.14 -1.76
N GLN A 125 -9.18 25.36 -2.78
CA GLN A 125 -8.21 24.52 -3.52
C GLN A 125 -7.11 25.34 -4.19
N THR A 126 -7.43 26.51 -4.74
CA THR A 126 -6.49 27.34 -5.50
C THR A 126 -5.35 27.80 -4.60
N SER A 127 -5.69 28.31 -3.42
CA SER A 127 -4.71 28.73 -2.40
C SER A 127 -3.84 27.55 -1.92
N PHE A 128 -4.44 26.39 -1.71
CA PHE A 128 -3.68 25.18 -1.35
C PHE A 128 -2.69 24.80 -2.45
N PHE A 129 -3.13 24.73 -3.72
CA PHE A 129 -2.26 24.35 -4.82
C PHE A 129 -1.16 25.37 -5.12
N ALA A 130 -1.40 26.66 -4.88
CA ALA A 130 -0.37 27.68 -5.01
C ALA A 130 0.84 27.42 -4.10
N ILE A 131 0.60 26.97 -2.87
CA ILE A 131 1.65 26.55 -1.93
C ILE A 131 2.22 25.19 -2.30
N TYR A 132 1.34 24.18 -2.50
CA TYR A 132 1.74 22.79 -2.70
C TYR A 132 2.67 22.59 -3.91
N GLN A 133 2.45 23.34 -4.99
CA GLN A 133 3.25 23.23 -6.21
C GLN A 133 4.74 23.53 -5.98
N ASN A 134 5.07 24.40 -5.04
CA ASN A 134 6.46 24.75 -4.71
C ASN A 134 7.23 23.55 -4.14
N TYR A 135 6.53 22.61 -3.50
CA TYR A 135 7.12 21.46 -2.78
C TYR A 135 6.90 20.12 -3.49
N ARG A 136 6.23 20.11 -4.66
CA ARG A 136 5.89 18.89 -5.39
C ARG A 136 7.09 18.00 -5.72
N LYS A 137 8.26 18.60 -5.92
CA LYS A 137 9.51 17.88 -6.24
C LYS A 137 10.23 17.35 -5.01
N GLU A 138 10.01 17.96 -3.84
CA GLU A 138 10.65 17.59 -2.58
C GLU A 138 9.88 16.45 -1.88
N GLY A 139 8.55 16.43 -2.02
CA GLY A 139 7.70 15.35 -1.52
C GLY A 139 7.94 14.04 -2.28
N ARG A 140 7.82 12.92 -1.57
CA ARG A 140 7.94 11.57 -2.15
C ARG A 140 6.81 10.66 -1.72
N GLY A 141 6.47 9.71 -2.57
CA GLY A 141 5.50 8.66 -2.28
C GLY A 141 4.04 9.09 -2.37
N PHE A 142 3.76 10.34 -2.69
CA PHE A 142 2.41 10.80 -2.98
C PHE A 142 2.44 12.07 -3.84
N TRP A 143 1.37 12.30 -4.60
CA TRP A 143 1.12 13.59 -5.25
C TRP A 143 -0.38 13.86 -5.31
N ILE A 144 -0.72 15.12 -5.23
CA ILE A 144 -2.10 15.60 -5.24
C ILE A 144 -2.35 16.35 -6.55
N ALA A 145 -3.37 15.93 -7.28
CA ALA A 145 -3.93 16.61 -8.46
C ALA A 145 -5.28 17.21 -8.09
N ALA A 146 -5.94 17.89 -9.03
CA ALA A 146 -7.20 18.59 -8.77
C ALA A 146 -8.33 17.65 -8.29
N ASP A 147 -8.35 16.43 -8.79
CA ASP A 147 -9.41 15.43 -8.59
C ASP A 147 -8.95 14.15 -7.87
N THR A 148 -7.64 13.96 -7.73
CA THR A 148 -7.07 12.67 -7.31
C THR A 148 -5.84 12.87 -6.46
N VAL A 149 -5.70 12.10 -5.38
CA VAL A 149 -4.42 11.86 -4.73
C VAL A 149 -3.90 10.49 -5.16
N THR A 150 -2.63 10.44 -5.54
CA THR A 150 -1.95 9.19 -5.88
C THR A 150 -0.87 8.90 -4.83
N PHE A 151 -0.88 7.69 -4.29
CA PHE A 151 0.17 7.17 -3.43
C PHE A 151 1.03 6.19 -4.23
N CYS A 152 2.35 6.38 -4.23
CA CYS A 152 3.31 5.51 -4.87
C CYS A 152 4.10 4.77 -3.79
N ILE A 153 3.78 3.51 -3.59
CA ILE A 153 4.31 2.68 -2.50
C ILE A 153 4.97 1.43 -3.12
N ALA A 154 6.12 1.01 -2.59
CA ALA A 154 6.72 -0.25 -3.01
C ALA A 154 5.75 -1.40 -2.78
N ALA A 155 5.49 -2.19 -3.83
CA ALA A 155 4.68 -3.39 -3.72
C ALA A 155 5.41 -4.41 -2.82
N THR A 156 4.65 -5.08 -1.98
CA THR A 156 5.21 -6.15 -1.13
C THR A 156 4.86 -7.51 -1.75
N GLY A 157 5.67 -8.53 -1.50
CA GLY A 157 5.34 -9.90 -1.92
C GLY A 157 4.11 -10.50 -1.20
N ASN A 158 3.35 -9.69 -0.44
CA ASN A 158 2.19 -10.12 0.34
C ASN A 158 0.93 -9.39 -0.11
N ALA A 159 0.03 -10.09 -0.81
CA ALA A 159 -1.21 -9.54 -1.35
C ALA A 159 -2.13 -8.95 -0.26
N VAL A 160 -2.18 -9.55 0.93
CA VAL A 160 -2.99 -9.03 2.07
C VAL A 160 -2.44 -7.68 2.53
N LYS A 161 -1.13 -7.52 2.56
CA LYS A 161 -0.49 -6.26 2.94
C LYS A 161 -0.70 -5.18 1.87
N ASN A 162 -0.58 -5.54 0.59
CA ASN A 162 -0.85 -4.62 -0.52
C ASN A 162 -2.30 -4.13 -0.48
N ARG A 163 -3.26 -5.02 -0.31
CA ARG A 163 -4.67 -4.68 -0.10
C ARG A 163 -4.87 -3.77 1.11
N ALA A 164 -4.20 -4.04 2.23
CA ALA A 164 -4.28 -3.23 3.43
C ALA A 164 -3.76 -1.80 3.21
N LEU A 165 -2.73 -1.61 2.39
CA LEU A 165 -2.21 -0.29 2.00
C LEU A 165 -3.21 0.47 1.11
N ILE A 166 -3.90 -0.22 0.20
CA ILE A 166 -4.98 0.38 -0.63
C ILE A 166 -6.13 0.85 0.26
N GLU A 167 -6.61 0.00 1.15
CA GLU A 167 -7.67 0.36 2.10
C GLU A 167 -7.25 1.54 2.98
N LEU A 168 -6.01 1.54 3.48
CA LEU A 168 -5.45 2.62 4.29
C LEU A 168 -5.49 3.96 3.56
N ALA A 169 -5.09 4.02 2.29
CA ALA A 169 -5.13 5.23 1.48
C ALA A 169 -6.55 5.80 1.38
N ALA A 170 -7.55 4.95 1.12
CA ALA A 170 -8.95 5.36 1.05
C ALA A 170 -9.48 5.88 2.41
N PHE A 171 -9.13 5.21 3.52
CA PHE A 171 -9.52 5.66 4.86
C PHE A 171 -8.85 6.98 5.25
N MET A 172 -7.59 7.21 4.87
CA MET A 172 -6.91 8.49 5.10
C MET A 172 -7.61 9.65 4.40
N VAL A 173 -7.94 9.50 3.11
CA VAL A 173 -8.66 10.52 2.36
C VAL A 173 -10.04 10.77 2.98
N SER A 174 -10.80 9.72 3.29
CA SER A 174 -12.09 9.85 3.96
C SER A 174 -12.00 10.54 5.33
N ALA A 175 -10.97 10.24 6.10
CA ALA A 175 -10.73 10.88 7.40
C ALA A 175 -10.35 12.36 7.24
N ALA A 176 -9.52 12.71 6.26
CA ALA A 176 -9.14 14.08 5.97
C ALA A 176 -10.34 14.95 5.56
N LYS A 177 -11.26 14.40 4.75
CA LYS A 177 -12.54 15.04 4.37
C LYS A 177 -13.41 15.37 5.60
N LYS A 178 -13.42 14.50 6.61
CA LYS A 178 -14.28 14.64 7.81
C LYS A 178 -13.63 15.44 8.94
N ALA A 179 -12.30 15.53 8.94
CA ALA A 179 -11.57 16.18 10.01
C ALA A 179 -11.72 17.69 9.98
N LYS A 180 -12.13 18.30 11.08
CA LYS A 180 -12.13 19.77 11.24
C LYS A 180 -10.70 20.33 11.30
N ARG A 181 -9.80 19.62 11.97
CA ARG A 181 -8.39 19.99 12.14
C ARG A 181 -7.53 18.74 12.37
N VAL A 182 -6.36 18.71 11.77
CA VAL A 182 -5.33 17.68 11.99
C VAL A 182 -4.06 18.35 12.54
N GLN A 183 -3.42 17.72 13.51
CA GLN A 183 -2.10 18.13 13.98
C GLN A 183 -1.03 17.50 13.11
N ALA A 184 -0.06 18.29 12.70
CA ALA A 184 1.02 17.87 11.80
C ALA A 184 2.27 17.35 12.52
N ASP A 185 2.29 17.35 13.87
CA ASP A 185 3.48 17.03 14.64
C ASP A 185 3.92 15.58 14.43
N THR A 186 5.15 15.40 13.99
CA THR A 186 5.75 14.07 13.78
C THR A 186 6.12 13.42 15.11
N ARG A 187 5.95 12.10 15.19
CA ARG A 187 6.32 11.32 16.37
C ARG A 187 6.98 10.01 15.97
N LYS A 188 8.02 9.62 16.70
CA LYS A 188 8.65 8.31 16.60
C LYS A 188 8.43 7.55 17.91
N PRO A 189 7.27 6.90 18.08
CA PRO A 189 6.94 6.24 19.35
C PRO A 189 7.74 4.95 19.51
N GLU A 190 8.12 4.62 20.74
CA GLU A 190 8.75 3.34 21.08
C GLU A 190 7.79 2.16 20.83
N ASN A 191 6.52 2.33 21.16
CA ASN A 191 5.47 1.34 20.91
C ASN A 191 4.72 1.64 19.60
N GLU A 192 5.35 1.32 18.46
CA GLU A 192 4.82 1.56 17.13
C GLU A 192 3.44 0.91 16.92
N LYS A 193 3.26 -0.36 17.40
CA LYS A 193 2.00 -1.10 17.25
C LYS A 193 0.82 -0.41 17.91
N TYR A 194 0.99 0.04 19.14
CA TYR A 194 -0.08 0.71 19.87
C TYR A 194 -0.50 2.00 19.18
N TYR A 195 0.46 2.85 18.86
CA TYR A 195 0.18 4.16 18.28
C TYR A 195 -0.41 4.04 16.87
N LEU A 196 0.12 3.16 16.02
CA LEU A 196 -0.46 2.92 14.70
C LEU A 196 -1.88 2.33 14.83
N ARG A 197 -2.09 1.31 15.67
CA ARG A 197 -3.43 0.75 15.90
C ARG A 197 -4.43 1.81 16.35
N MET A 198 -4.08 2.64 17.32
CA MET A 198 -4.98 3.69 17.80
C MET A 198 -5.32 4.71 16.73
N TRP A 199 -4.35 5.05 15.89
CA TRP A 199 -4.60 5.93 14.76
C TRP A 199 -5.46 5.27 13.68
N LEU A 200 -5.22 4.01 13.30
CA LEU A 200 -6.06 3.25 12.36
C LEU A 200 -7.53 3.19 12.81
N LEU A 201 -7.78 2.97 14.10
CA LEU A 201 -9.13 3.01 14.66
C LEU A 201 -9.77 4.40 14.50
N ARG A 202 -9.01 5.46 14.73
CA ARG A 202 -9.47 6.85 14.64
C ARG A 202 -9.86 7.25 13.22
N ILE A 203 -9.13 6.80 12.20
CA ILE A 203 -9.45 7.09 10.79
C ILE A 203 -10.58 6.22 10.23
N GLY A 204 -11.12 5.29 11.02
CA GLY A 204 -12.29 4.48 10.64
C GLY A 204 -12.03 3.01 10.35
N MET A 205 -10.77 2.54 10.41
CA MET A 205 -10.45 1.11 10.22
C MET A 205 -10.79 0.25 11.46
N GLY A 206 -11.75 0.66 12.30
CA GLY A 206 -12.14 -0.04 13.53
C GLY A 206 -13.07 -1.24 13.31
N THR A 207 -13.65 -1.38 12.15
CA THR A 207 -14.67 -2.39 11.83
C THR A 207 -14.10 -3.82 11.79
N LYS A 208 -15.00 -4.81 11.85
CA LYS A 208 -14.65 -6.23 11.67
C LYS A 208 -14.10 -6.48 10.26
N ALA A 209 -14.66 -5.82 9.24
CA ALA A 209 -14.20 -5.93 7.86
C ALA A 209 -12.72 -5.51 7.67
N SER A 210 -12.27 -4.44 8.35
CA SER A 210 -10.88 -3.98 8.27
C SER A 210 -9.94 -4.69 9.26
N HIS A 211 -10.38 -5.76 9.93
CA HIS A 211 -9.56 -6.44 10.95
C HIS A 211 -8.29 -7.04 10.35
N GLU A 212 -8.42 -7.77 9.23
CA GLU A 212 -7.30 -8.41 8.55
C GLU A 212 -6.28 -7.38 8.06
N SER A 213 -6.75 -6.30 7.43
CA SER A 213 -5.91 -5.19 6.95
C SER A 213 -5.16 -4.52 8.10
N ARG A 214 -5.83 -4.28 9.24
CA ARG A 214 -5.13 -3.75 10.43
C ARG A 214 -4.03 -4.68 10.93
N MET A 215 -4.31 -5.98 10.99
CA MET A 215 -3.32 -6.96 11.44
C MET A 215 -2.11 -7.02 10.49
N ALA A 216 -2.35 -6.94 9.18
CA ALA A 216 -1.29 -6.90 8.18
C ALA A 216 -0.41 -5.63 8.31
N LEU A 217 -1.01 -4.45 8.55
CA LEU A 217 -0.28 -3.20 8.76
C LEU A 217 0.52 -3.18 10.06
N LEU A 218 0.04 -3.84 11.11
CA LEU A 218 0.73 -3.92 12.41
C LEU A 218 1.83 -4.98 12.45
N LYS A 219 1.86 -5.89 11.46
CA LYS A 219 2.86 -6.97 11.41
C LYS A 219 4.26 -6.39 11.19
N GLY A 220 5.21 -6.79 12.03
CA GLY A 220 6.62 -6.35 11.96
C GLY A 220 6.93 -5.04 12.70
N LEU A 221 5.93 -4.33 13.23
CA LEU A 221 6.15 -3.16 14.07
C LEU A 221 6.57 -3.53 15.49
N LYS A 222 7.25 -2.61 16.19
CA LYS A 222 7.70 -2.80 17.56
C LYS A 222 6.58 -2.60 18.58
N GLY A 223 6.66 -3.29 19.71
CA GLY A 223 5.77 -3.10 20.87
C GLY A 223 4.51 -3.95 20.85
N TRP A 224 3.53 -3.54 21.66
CA TRP A 224 2.28 -4.26 21.93
C TRP A 224 1.08 -3.49 21.38
N SER A 225 0.14 -4.18 20.77
CA SER A 225 -1.05 -3.53 20.22
C SER A 225 -2.10 -3.17 21.28
N ALA A 226 -2.13 -3.89 22.42
CA ALA A 226 -3.15 -3.73 23.46
C ALA A 226 -2.74 -2.77 24.59
N PHE A 227 -1.45 -2.56 24.81
CA PHE A 227 -0.92 -1.78 25.93
C PHE A 227 -0.07 -0.63 25.43
N ARG A 228 -0.17 0.51 26.12
CA ARG A 228 0.60 1.70 25.77
C ARG A 228 2.07 1.57 26.21
N THR A 229 2.31 1.01 27.39
CA THR A 229 3.66 0.85 27.96
C THR A 229 3.98 -0.63 28.24
N GLU A 230 5.26 -0.93 28.42
CA GLU A 230 5.72 -2.25 28.77
C GLU A 230 5.28 -2.69 30.17
N GLU A 231 5.24 -1.72 31.11
CA GLU A 231 4.77 -1.95 32.48
C GLU A 231 3.32 -2.41 32.50
N GLU A 232 2.44 -1.79 31.70
CA GLU A 232 1.04 -2.20 31.57
C GLU A 232 0.94 -3.63 31.02
N ALA A 233 1.73 -3.96 30.00
CA ALA A 233 1.77 -5.30 29.41
C ALA A 233 2.23 -6.36 30.42
N LYS A 234 3.31 -6.07 31.16
CA LYS A 234 3.83 -6.95 32.22
C LYS A 234 2.85 -7.10 33.38
N ALA A 235 2.23 -6.01 33.83
CA ALA A 235 1.22 -6.04 34.89
C ALA A 235 0.00 -6.89 34.49
N HIS A 236 -0.47 -6.76 33.25
CA HIS A 236 -1.57 -7.57 32.74
C HIS A 236 -1.19 -9.07 32.65
N ALA A 237 0.00 -9.38 32.13
CA ALA A 237 0.49 -10.75 32.07
C ALA A 237 0.59 -11.42 33.45
N ARG A 238 1.09 -10.65 34.45
CA ARG A 238 1.13 -11.12 35.86
C ARG A 238 -0.27 -11.43 36.41
N LYS A 239 -1.22 -10.50 36.23
CA LYS A 239 -2.60 -10.72 36.67
C LYS A 239 -3.26 -11.93 35.98
N GLN A 240 -2.99 -12.14 34.69
CA GLN A 240 -3.50 -13.33 34.00
C GLN A 240 -2.91 -14.64 34.56
N LYS A 241 -1.59 -14.64 34.86
CA LYS A 241 -0.93 -15.80 35.47
C LYS A 241 -1.52 -16.11 36.84
N GLU A 242 -1.71 -15.12 37.68
CA GLU A 242 -2.33 -15.24 39.00
C GLU A 242 -3.75 -15.82 38.92
N ARG A 243 -4.60 -15.31 37.99
CA ARG A 243 -5.96 -15.84 37.75
C ARG A 243 -5.98 -17.31 37.31
N ARG A 244 -5.03 -17.74 36.46
CA ARG A 244 -4.94 -19.14 36.04
C ARG A 244 -4.50 -20.08 37.18
N HIS A 245 -3.74 -19.59 38.15
CA HIS A 245 -3.37 -20.35 39.33
C HIS A 245 -4.47 -20.41 40.39
N GLN A 246 -5.41 -19.46 40.41
CA GLN A 246 -6.55 -19.42 41.34
C GLN A 246 -7.79 -20.19 40.85
N ASN A 247 -7.82 -20.59 39.57
CA ASN A 247 -8.94 -21.30 38.97
C ASN A 247 -8.34 -22.50 38.15
N PRO A 248 -7.93 -23.60 38.83
CA PRO A 248 -7.35 -24.79 38.21
C PRO A 248 -8.37 -25.58 37.39
#